data_524a6965f4b912a2153c752776be92a3
#
_entry.id   524a6965f4b912a2153c752776be92a3
#
_cell.length_a   1.000
_cell.length_b   1.000
_cell.length_c   1.000
_cell.angle_alpha   90.00
_cell.angle_beta   90.00
_cell.angle_gamma   90.00
#
_symmetry.space_group_name_H-M   'P 1'
#
loop_
_entity.id
_entity.type
_entity.pdbx_description
1 polymer ?
#
loop_
_entity_poly.entity_id
_entity_poly.type
_entity_poly.pdbx_seq_one_letter_code
_entity_poly.pdbx_strand_id
1 'polypeptide(L)'
;MPATDRAVPVLIATWLDPRHAERILAAEPERIELIYEPELLPTTRYEADHHGPPRPLTDEQRLLWQRHLGRAEVSFDFDWERPEELLKRAPRLRWVQSTSSGIGPLVERLGLAGSRLLITNAAGIHAQPLAEFVLLTALYFAKEMPQVNAWKEERHWERFCGREVFGSRMTLIGLGRVGSRIAELSSALGIEVTGHRRTTEGQTPPGVRRVVDAAGLDVVMPDTDILVIAAPDTPETVNLIDRRRLALLPANAVVVNVGRGSLIDEQAMIEMLQSGRLRGAGLDVFAKEPLPVDSPLWAMPNVIVSPHSASTVVHENDRLVDLFIENLHRYLDGRPLVNVFDHARKY
;
A
#
# COMPACT_ATOMS: atom_id res chain seq x y z
N MET A 1 33.67 0.42 9.54
CA MET A 1 34.54 -0.20 8.53
C MET A 1 35.13 0.92 7.69
N PRO A 2 36.43 0.93 7.38
CA PRO A 2 36.99 1.99 6.56
C PRO A 2 36.34 1.97 5.16
N ALA A 3 36.04 3.14 4.64
CA ALA A 3 35.57 3.35 3.28
C ALA A 3 36.52 2.63 2.31
N THR A 4 36.01 1.62 1.60
CA THR A 4 36.73 1.02 0.48
C THR A 4 36.73 2.07 -0.65
N ASP A 5 37.91 2.33 -1.21
CA ASP A 5 38.17 3.23 -2.36
C ASP A 5 37.42 2.82 -3.65
N ARG A 6 36.45 1.92 -3.54
CA ARG A 6 35.72 1.32 -4.65
C ARG A 6 34.25 1.74 -4.61
N ALA A 7 33.77 2.26 -5.76
CA ALA A 7 32.36 2.53 -5.97
C ALA A 7 31.49 1.30 -5.73
N VAL A 8 30.37 1.47 -5.03
CA VAL A 8 29.40 0.39 -4.71
C VAL A 8 28.52 0.11 -5.93
N PRO A 9 28.49 -1.15 -6.44
CA PRO A 9 27.63 -1.53 -7.55
C PRO A 9 26.15 -1.53 -7.14
N VAL A 10 25.36 -0.65 -7.73
CA VAL A 10 23.92 -0.48 -7.51
C VAL A 10 23.17 -0.93 -8.75
N LEU A 11 22.38 -1.99 -8.62
CA LEU A 11 21.53 -2.53 -9.69
C LEU A 11 20.11 -1.98 -9.56
N ILE A 12 19.55 -1.48 -10.67
CA ILE A 12 18.12 -1.22 -10.78
C ILE A 12 17.47 -2.44 -11.43
N ALA A 13 16.69 -3.21 -10.66
CA ALA A 13 16.11 -4.49 -11.07
C ALA A 13 14.64 -4.39 -11.52
N THR A 14 14.10 -3.19 -11.61
CA THR A 14 12.77 -2.88 -12.16
C THR A 14 12.85 -1.73 -13.13
N TRP A 15 11.88 -1.63 -14.03
CA TRP A 15 11.88 -0.52 -14.99
C TRP A 15 11.61 0.81 -14.27
N LEU A 16 12.42 1.82 -14.58
CA LEU A 16 12.23 3.20 -14.19
C LEU A 16 12.38 4.10 -15.42
N ASP A 17 11.70 5.24 -15.43
CA ASP A 17 12.03 6.30 -16.39
C ASP A 17 13.50 6.67 -16.24
N PRO A 18 14.28 6.84 -17.34
CA PRO A 18 15.71 7.17 -17.30
C PRO A 18 16.05 8.34 -16.37
N ARG A 19 15.18 9.34 -16.28
CA ARG A 19 15.36 10.49 -15.36
C ARG A 19 15.56 10.06 -13.89
N HIS A 20 14.93 8.95 -13.47
CA HIS A 20 15.07 8.44 -12.11
C HIS A 20 16.42 7.75 -11.89
N ALA A 21 16.88 6.99 -12.87
CA ALA A 21 18.23 6.41 -12.84
C ALA A 21 19.31 7.52 -12.81
N GLU A 22 19.13 8.56 -13.60
CA GLU A 22 20.02 9.75 -13.59
C GLU A 22 20.01 10.43 -12.21
N ARG A 23 18.84 10.58 -11.56
CA ARG A 23 18.74 11.14 -10.20
C ARG A 23 19.49 10.29 -9.17
N ILE A 24 19.38 8.97 -9.24
CA ILE A 24 20.10 8.04 -8.35
C ILE A 24 21.61 8.19 -8.54
N LEU A 25 22.07 8.20 -9.80
CA LEU A 25 23.50 8.38 -10.10
C LEU A 25 24.01 9.74 -9.63
N ALA A 26 23.24 10.80 -9.88
CA ALA A 26 23.62 12.17 -9.51
C ALA A 26 23.68 12.40 -7.99
N ALA A 27 22.96 11.58 -7.19
CA ALA A 27 23.00 11.67 -5.74
C ALA A 27 24.37 11.27 -5.14
N GLU A 28 25.09 10.32 -5.78
CA GLU A 28 26.37 9.79 -5.28
C GLU A 28 27.31 9.38 -6.43
N PRO A 29 27.67 10.29 -7.35
CA PRO A 29 28.31 9.96 -8.64
C PRO A 29 29.70 9.32 -8.49
N GLU A 30 30.42 9.61 -7.38
CA GLU A 30 31.77 9.09 -7.14
C GLU A 30 31.75 7.82 -6.26
N ARG A 31 30.65 7.56 -5.54
CA ARG A 31 30.56 6.47 -4.54
C ARG A 31 29.81 5.26 -5.05
N ILE A 32 29.08 5.36 -6.16
CA ILE A 32 28.33 4.23 -6.73
C ILE A 32 28.71 3.97 -8.19
N GLU A 33 28.57 2.71 -8.60
CA GLU A 33 28.51 2.29 -9.98
C GLU A 33 27.09 1.88 -10.31
N LEU A 34 26.33 2.70 -11.05
CA LEU A 34 24.95 2.40 -11.38
C LEU A 34 24.88 1.39 -12.54
N ILE A 35 24.14 0.31 -12.35
CA ILE A 35 23.86 -0.71 -13.36
C ILE A 35 22.36 -0.62 -13.68
N TYR A 36 22.04 -0.08 -14.87
CA TYR A 36 20.68 0.08 -15.36
C TYR A 36 20.60 -0.22 -16.85
N GLU A 37 19.93 -1.30 -17.21
CA GLU A 37 19.76 -1.81 -18.59
C GLU A 37 18.26 -2.02 -18.84
N PRO A 38 17.51 -0.98 -19.24
CA PRO A 38 16.04 -1.07 -19.38
C PRO A 38 15.57 -2.16 -20.33
N GLU A 39 16.36 -2.49 -21.35
CA GLU A 39 16.08 -3.55 -22.31
C GLU A 39 16.14 -4.97 -21.73
N LEU A 40 16.73 -5.14 -20.54
CA LEU A 40 16.74 -6.42 -19.82
C LEU A 40 15.58 -6.55 -18.82
N LEU A 41 14.80 -5.50 -18.60
CA LEU A 41 13.77 -5.44 -17.56
C LEU A 41 12.37 -5.77 -18.11
N PRO A 42 11.43 -6.18 -17.25
CA PRO A 42 10.03 -6.37 -17.62
C PRO A 42 9.44 -5.13 -18.29
N THR A 43 8.48 -5.33 -19.17
CA THR A 43 7.75 -4.22 -19.80
C THR A 43 6.71 -3.66 -18.85
N THR A 44 6.54 -2.33 -18.86
CA THR A 44 5.53 -1.67 -18.05
C THR A 44 4.21 -1.53 -18.80
N ARG A 45 3.10 -1.65 -18.10
CA ARG A 45 1.73 -1.44 -18.62
C ARG A 45 1.25 -0.02 -18.34
N TYR A 46 1.79 0.59 -17.27
CA TYR A 46 1.48 1.95 -16.80
C TYR A 46 2.69 2.49 -16.02
N GLU A 47 2.68 3.76 -15.71
CA GLU A 47 3.71 4.37 -14.86
C GLU A 47 3.68 3.75 -13.45
N ALA A 48 4.85 3.49 -12.86
CA ALA A 48 5.03 2.75 -11.60
C ALA A 48 4.59 1.27 -11.63
N ASP A 49 4.54 0.63 -12.79
CA ASP A 49 4.32 -0.81 -12.90
C ASP A 49 5.62 -1.58 -12.64
N HIS A 50 5.83 -1.99 -11.40
CA HIS A 50 6.97 -2.81 -10.98
C HIS A 50 6.71 -4.32 -11.10
N HIS A 51 5.51 -4.72 -11.54
CA HIS A 51 5.06 -6.11 -11.70
C HIS A 51 4.58 -6.40 -13.12
N GLY A 52 5.19 -5.71 -14.09
CA GLY A 52 4.89 -5.90 -15.51
C GLY A 52 5.18 -7.34 -15.99
N PRO A 53 4.65 -7.73 -17.15
CA PRO A 53 4.88 -9.06 -17.69
C PRO A 53 6.38 -9.29 -17.93
N PRO A 54 6.89 -10.51 -17.63
CA PRO A 54 8.28 -10.85 -17.85
C PRO A 54 8.67 -10.64 -19.31
N ARG A 55 9.85 -10.06 -19.53
CA ARG A 55 10.42 -9.93 -20.88
C ARG A 55 11.12 -11.23 -21.26
N PRO A 56 10.85 -11.80 -22.46
CA PRO A 56 11.66 -12.90 -22.94
C PRO A 56 13.07 -12.40 -23.25
N LEU A 57 14.07 -12.97 -22.57
CA LEU A 57 15.49 -12.69 -22.80
C LEU A 57 16.12 -13.71 -23.74
N THR A 58 17.03 -13.26 -24.61
CA THR A 58 17.95 -14.16 -25.32
C THR A 58 18.96 -14.77 -24.30
N ASP A 59 19.68 -15.81 -24.70
CA ASP A 59 20.69 -16.41 -23.83
C ASP A 59 21.82 -15.43 -23.49
N GLU A 60 22.21 -14.56 -24.43
CA GLU A 60 23.21 -13.51 -24.20
C GLU A 60 22.71 -12.47 -23.19
N GLN A 61 21.47 -12.03 -23.32
CA GLN A 61 20.83 -11.10 -22.40
C GLN A 61 20.68 -11.72 -21.00
N ARG A 62 20.33 -13.00 -20.92
CA ARG A 62 20.23 -13.72 -19.63
C ARG A 62 21.61 -13.85 -18.95
N LEU A 63 22.67 -14.11 -19.72
CA LEU A 63 24.03 -14.12 -19.20
C LEU A 63 24.49 -12.73 -18.75
N LEU A 64 24.08 -11.68 -19.47
CA LEU A 64 24.36 -10.29 -19.08
C LEU A 64 23.66 -9.95 -17.76
N TRP A 65 22.35 -10.24 -17.65
CA TRP A 65 21.57 -10.06 -16.43
C TRP A 65 22.20 -10.78 -15.23
N GLN A 66 22.60 -12.05 -15.42
CA GLN A 66 23.27 -12.82 -14.40
C GLN A 66 24.61 -12.18 -13.96
N ARG A 67 25.39 -11.60 -14.88
CA ARG A 67 26.62 -10.86 -14.54
C ARG A 67 26.33 -9.62 -13.71
N HIS A 68 25.26 -8.87 -14.03
CA HIS A 68 24.85 -7.71 -13.27
C HIS A 68 24.44 -8.09 -11.84
N LEU A 69 23.61 -9.11 -11.69
CA LEU A 69 23.24 -9.66 -10.37
C LEU A 69 24.47 -10.11 -9.57
N GLY A 70 25.40 -10.83 -10.20
CA GLY A 70 26.62 -11.32 -9.52
C GLY A 70 27.57 -10.22 -9.04
N ARG A 71 27.46 -9.00 -9.58
CA ARG A 71 28.26 -7.82 -9.20
C ARG A 71 27.57 -6.95 -8.17
N ALA A 72 26.24 -6.92 -8.17
CA ALA A 72 25.44 -6.02 -7.35
C ALA A 72 25.72 -6.19 -5.86
N GLU A 73 25.93 -5.09 -5.16
CA GLU A 73 25.96 -4.99 -3.70
C GLU A 73 24.66 -4.41 -3.14
N VAL A 74 24.03 -3.51 -3.90
CA VAL A 74 22.74 -2.89 -3.61
C VAL A 74 21.82 -3.14 -4.80
N SER A 75 20.53 -3.42 -4.55
CA SER A 75 19.51 -3.54 -5.58
C SER A 75 18.28 -2.69 -5.28
N PHE A 76 17.82 -1.97 -6.28
CA PHE A 76 16.50 -1.36 -6.30
C PHE A 76 15.54 -2.39 -6.91
N ASP A 77 14.74 -3.01 -6.05
CA ASP A 77 13.87 -4.16 -6.23
C ASP A 77 14.62 -5.51 -6.36
N PHE A 78 13.84 -6.59 -6.36
CA PHE A 78 14.32 -7.96 -6.38
C PHE A 78 14.64 -8.43 -7.82
N ASP A 79 15.37 -9.54 -7.93
CA ASP A 79 15.54 -10.22 -9.23
C ASP A 79 14.16 -10.62 -9.79
N TRP A 80 13.79 -10.06 -10.92
CA TRP A 80 12.50 -10.30 -11.56
C TRP A 80 12.46 -11.64 -12.33
N GLU A 81 13.63 -12.18 -12.76
CA GLU A 81 13.70 -13.38 -13.61
C GLU A 81 13.57 -14.68 -12.79
N ARG A 82 14.33 -14.77 -11.69
CA ARG A 82 14.34 -15.92 -10.79
C ARG A 82 14.51 -15.47 -9.34
N PRO A 83 13.53 -14.83 -8.78
CA PRO A 83 13.64 -14.22 -7.46
C PRO A 83 13.93 -15.24 -6.35
N GLU A 84 13.48 -16.49 -6.49
CA GLU A 84 13.74 -17.58 -5.54
C GLU A 84 15.23 -18.03 -5.52
N GLU A 85 16.00 -17.70 -6.55
CA GLU A 85 17.44 -17.99 -6.62
C GLU A 85 18.30 -16.77 -6.25
N LEU A 86 17.72 -15.68 -5.75
CA LEU A 86 18.39 -14.39 -5.55
C LEU A 86 19.72 -14.52 -4.80
N LEU A 87 19.74 -15.17 -3.64
CA LEU A 87 20.96 -15.30 -2.82
C LEU A 87 22.08 -16.08 -3.51
N LYS A 88 21.73 -17.03 -4.41
CA LYS A 88 22.68 -17.79 -5.19
C LYS A 88 23.21 -16.99 -6.37
N ARG A 89 22.33 -16.22 -7.04
CA ARG A 89 22.65 -15.44 -8.25
C ARG A 89 23.36 -14.13 -7.94
N ALA A 90 23.06 -13.53 -6.78
CA ALA A 90 23.64 -12.28 -6.30
C ALA A 90 24.44 -12.47 -5.00
N PRO A 91 25.57 -13.21 -4.99
CA PRO A 91 26.27 -13.56 -3.76
C PRO A 91 26.92 -12.38 -3.03
N ARG A 92 27.03 -11.23 -3.69
CA ARG A 92 27.59 -9.99 -3.12
C ARG A 92 26.50 -9.04 -2.59
N LEU A 93 25.23 -9.36 -2.83
CA LEU A 93 24.11 -8.51 -2.47
C LEU A 93 23.98 -8.37 -0.96
N ARG A 94 23.93 -7.13 -0.48
CA ARG A 94 23.84 -6.78 0.94
C ARG A 94 22.56 -6.07 1.29
N TRP A 95 22.00 -5.30 0.35
CA TRP A 95 20.77 -4.56 0.57
C TRP A 95 19.88 -4.55 -0.66
N VAL A 96 18.58 -4.78 -0.44
CA VAL A 96 17.49 -4.61 -1.42
C VAL A 96 16.50 -3.59 -0.90
N GLN A 97 16.22 -2.57 -1.70
CA GLN A 97 15.07 -1.68 -1.52
C GLN A 97 13.90 -2.22 -2.32
N SER A 98 12.87 -2.73 -1.65
CA SER A 98 11.62 -3.13 -2.33
C SER A 98 10.79 -1.93 -2.75
N THR A 99 10.12 -2.04 -3.90
CA THR A 99 9.14 -1.07 -4.39
C THR A 99 7.78 -1.19 -3.69
N SER A 100 7.54 -2.32 -2.98
CA SER A 100 6.30 -2.59 -2.25
C SER A 100 6.44 -2.40 -0.75
N SER A 101 5.32 -2.11 -0.07
CA SER A 101 5.27 -1.97 1.39
C SER A 101 5.00 -3.30 2.10
N GLY A 102 4.06 -4.10 1.61
CA GLY A 102 3.60 -5.34 2.24
C GLY A 102 4.37 -6.57 1.75
N ILE A 103 5.67 -6.65 2.03
CA ILE A 103 6.58 -7.67 1.46
C ILE A 103 6.71 -8.96 2.28
N GLY A 104 6.03 -9.08 3.43
CA GLY A 104 6.15 -10.27 4.29
C GLY A 104 5.95 -11.61 3.55
N PRO A 105 4.83 -11.80 2.83
CA PRO A 105 4.60 -13.02 2.04
C PRO A 105 5.65 -13.25 0.95
N LEU A 106 6.17 -12.19 0.34
CA LEU A 106 7.23 -12.27 -0.66
C LEU A 106 8.54 -12.77 -0.04
N VAL A 107 8.97 -12.17 1.07
CA VAL A 107 10.18 -12.54 1.81
C VAL A 107 10.14 -14.02 2.25
N GLU A 108 8.97 -14.49 2.72
CA GLU A 108 8.77 -15.91 3.07
C GLU A 108 8.88 -16.83 1.85
N ARG A 109 8.16 -16.51 0.78
CA ARG A 109 8.17 -17.30 -0.47
C ARG A 109 9.56 -17.40 -1.08
N LEU A 110 10.36 -16.34 -1.01
CA LEU A 110 11.72 -16.29 -1.54
C LEU A 110 12.76 -16.93 -0.59
N GLY A 111 12.35 -17.44 0.58
CA GLY A 111 13.26 -18.04 1.55
C GLY A 111 14.29 -17.07 2.12
N LEU A 112 13.97 -15.77 2.14
CA LEU A 112 14.88 -14.72 2.62
C LEU A 112 14.76 -14.48 4.14
N ALA A 113 13.81 -15.13 4.80
CA ALA A 113 13.66 -15.08 6.25
C ALA A 113 14.93 -15.59 6.94
N GLY A 114 15.50 -14.79 7.85
CA GLY A 114 16.74 -15.13 8.57
C GLY A 114 18.03 -15.03 7.75
N SER A 115 17.97 -14.56 6.49
CA SER A 115 19.16 -14.24 5.70
C SER A 115 19.88 -13.01 6.26
N ARG A 116 21.16 -12.81 5.85
CA ARG A 116 21.92 -11.59 6.18
C ARG A 116 21.60 -10.40 5.26
N LEU A 117 20.70 -10.58 4.31
CA LEU A 117 20.31 -9.55 3.38
C LEU A 117 19.49 -8.48 4.12
N LEU A 118 19.93 -7.24 4.07
CA LEU A 118 19.10 -6.12 4.49
C LEU A 118 18.00 -5.92 3.45
N ILE A 119 16.76 -5.83 3.91
CA ILE A 119 15.62 -5.55 3.05
C ILE A 119 14.93 -4.32 3.62
N THR A 120 14.72 -3.32 2.79
CA THR A 120 13.90 -2.16 3.12
C THR A 120 12.66 -2.14 2.24
N ASN A 121 11.54 -1.65 2.76
CA ASN A 121 10.27 -1.60 2.05
C ASN A 121 9.83 -0.15 1.76
N ALA A 122 8.79 -0.01 0.95
CA ALA A 122 8.23 1.28 0.55
C ALA A 122 7.20 1.86 1.55
N ALA A 123 7.29 1.48 2.83
CA ALA A 123 6.33 1.98 3.83
C ALA A 123 6.29 3.51 3.87
N GLY A 124 5.08 4.05 3.79
CA GLY A 124 4.79 5.48 3.86
C GLY A 124 4.64 6.19 2.52
N ILE A 125 5.21 5.70 1.42
CA ILE A 125 5.08 6.38 0.11
C ILE A 125 3.64 6.37 -0.41
N HIS A 126 2.88 5.34 -0.06
CA HIS A 126 1.48 5.13 -0.45
C HIS A 126 0.47 5.84 0.47
N ALA A 127 0.93 6.53 1.53
CA ALA A 127 0.03 7.10 2.53
C ALA A 127 -0.89 8.19 1.94
N GLN A 128 -0.33 9.07 1.10
CA GLN A 128 -1.08 10.16 0.49
C GLN A 128 -2.19 9.66 -0.46
N PRO A 129 -1.92 8.85 -1.51
CA PRO A 129 -2.96 8.40 -2.43
C PRO A 129 -4.02 7.53 -1.77
N LEU A 130 -3.66 6.68 -0.81
CA LEU A 130 -4.64 5.88 -0.05
C LEU A 130 -5.56 6.78 0.80
N ALA A 131 -5.03 7.84 1.42
CA ALA A 131 -5.84 8.79 2.14
C ALA A 131 -6.80 9.56 1.20
N GLU A 132 -6.36 9.90 0.00
CA GLU A 132 -7.20 10.52 -1.03
C GLU A 132 -8.33 9.57 -1.48
N PHE A 133 -8.08 8.28 -1.64
CA PHE A 133 -9.11 7.29 -1.95
C PHE A 133 -10.16 7.16 -0.83
N VAL A 134 -9.73 7.20 0.44
CA VAL A 134 -10.64 7.21 1.60
C VAL A 134 -11.54 8.45 1.57
N LEU A 135 -10.96 9.62 1.33
CA LEU A 135 -11.72 10.87 1.25
C LEU A 135 -12.65 10.92 0.03
N LEU A 136 -12.18 10.44 -1.13
CA LEU A 136 -13.03 10.26 -2.31
C LEU A 136 -14.26 9.43 -1.96
N THR A 137 -14.08 8.28 -1.32
CA THR A 137 -15.19 7.39 -0.94
C THR A 137 -16.16 8.08 0.02
N ALA A 138 -15.66 8.75 1.06
CA ALA A 138 -16.47 9.45 2.03
C ALA A 138 -17.32 10.56 1.35
N LEU A 139 -16.69 11.38 0.50
CA LEU A 139 -17.35 12.45 -0.24
C LEU A 139 -18.32 11.90 -1.30
N TYR A 140 -17.97 10.83 -2.01
CA TYR A 140 -18.82 10.19 -3.01
C TYR A 140 -20.17 9.79 -2.44
N PHE A 141 -20.19 9.13 -1.29
CA PHE A 141 -21.42 8.71 -0.64
C PHE A 141 -22.12 9.87 0.07
N ALA A 142 -21.41 10.83 0.65
CA ALA A 142 -22.02 12.02 1.24
C ALA A 142 -22.76 12.89 0.19
N LYS A 143 -22.24 12.95 -1.03
CA LYS A 143 -22.82 13.71 -2.13
C LYS A 143 -23.80 12.91 -3.00
N GLU A 144 -24.25 11.73 -2.56
CA GLU A 144 -25.22 10.87 -3.25
C GLU A 144 -24.81 10.55 -4.71
N MET A 145 -23.52 10.39 -4.95
CA MET A 145 -23.01 10.18 -6.31
C MET A 145 -23.57 8.93 -7.01
N PRO A 146 -23.88 7.80 -6.32
CA PRO A 146 -24.59 6.70 -6.95
C PRO A 146 -25.91 7.13 -7.59
N GLN A 147 -26.73 7.89 -6.86
CA GLN A 147 -28.00 8.42 -7.37
C GLN A 147 -27.80 9.44 -8.49
N VAL A 148 -26.83 10.33 -8.35
CA VAL A 148 -26.49 11.34 -9.38
C VAL A 148 -26.05 10.65 -10.67
N ASN A 149 -25.26 9.57 -10.60
CA ASN A 149 -24.85 8.81 -11.75
C ASN A 149 -26.02 8.11 -12.42
N ALA A 150 -26.92 7.46 -11.68
CA ALA A 150 -28.15 6.86 -12.22
C ALA A 150 -29.01 7.89 -12.93
N TRP A 151 -29.27 9.02 -12.31
CA TRP A 151 -30.04 10.11 -12.92
C TRP A 151 -29.40 10.69 -14.19
N LYS A 152 -28.06 10.77 -14.22
CA LYS A 152 -27.36 11.19 -15.43
C LYS A 152 -27.62 10.24 -16.60
N GLU A 153 -27.62 8.93 -16.36
CA GLU A 153 -27.93 7.91 -17.37
C GLU A 153 -29.37 8.01 -17.85
N GLU A 154 -30.30 8.25 -16.92
CA GLU A 154 -31.74 8.42 -17.17
C GLU A 154 -32.07 9.80 -17.78
N ARG A 155 -31.13 10.75 -17.82
CA ARG A 155 -31.36 12.18 -18.18
C ARG A 155 -32.39 12.84 -17.27
N HIS A 156 -32.44 12.40 -16.00
CA HIS A 156 -33.35 12.91 -15.01
C HIS A 156 -32.74 14.12 -14.28
N TRP A 157 -33.54 15.20 -14.15
CA TRP A 157 -33.12 16.41 -13.46
C TRP A 157 -34.03 16.69 -12.28
N GLU A 158 -33.55 16.45 -11.07
CA GLU A 158 -34.27 16.70 -9.82
C GLU A 158 -33.31 17.24 -8.75
N ARG A 159 -33.81 18.17 -7.95
CA ARG A 159 -33.06 18.68 -6.79
C ARG A 159 -33.23 17.72 -5.61
N PHE A 160 -32.18 17.46 -4.92
CA PHE A 160 -32.16 16.58 -3.74
C PHE A 160 -31.32 17.18 -2.61
N CYS A 161 -31.41 16.58 -1.42
CA CYS A 161 -30.61 16.95 -0.26
C CYS A 161 -29.56 15.86 0.00
N GLY A 162 -28.29 16.19 -0.24
CA GLY A 162 -27.15 15.35 0.14
C GLY A 162 -26.75 15.54 1.61
N ARG A 163 -25.65 14.91 2.00
CA ARG A 163 -25.04 15.02 3.34
C ARG A 163 -23.73 15.77 3.30
N GLU A 164 -23.22 16.12 4.47
CA GLU A 164 -21.88 16.66 4.67
C GLU A 164 -21.01 15.60 5.36
N VAL A 165 -19.69 15.61 5.09
CA VAL A 165 -18.74 14.83 5.87
C VAL A 165 -18.31 15.56 7.14
N PHE A 166 -18.52 16.88 7.20
CA PHE A 166 -18.26 17.67 8.39
C PHE A 166 -19.10 17.16 9.57
N GLY A 167 -18.45 16.92 10.71
CA GLY A 167 -19.09 16.38 11.91
C GLY A 167 -19.35 14.86 11.86
N SER A 168 -19.05 14.18 10.74
CA SER A 168 -19.14 12.71 10.68
C SER A 168 -18.09 12.07 11.59
N ARG A 169 -18.41 10.88 12.12
CA ARG A 169 -17.52 10.10 12.99
C ARG A 169 -16.87 8.97 12.21
N MET A 170 -15.54 8.98 12.15
CA MET A 170 -14.74 7.97 11.50
C MET A 170 -14.11 7.05 12.55
N THR A 171 -14.26 5.74 12.39
CA THR A 171 -13.43 4.74 13.09
C THR A 171 -12.38 4.21 12.12
N LEU A 172 -11.11 4.42 12.46
CA LEU A 172 -9.96 4.10 11.64
C LEU A 172 -9.16 2.95 12.26
N ILE A 173 -9.16 1.79 11.59
CA ILE A 173 -8.44 0.60 12.01
C ILE A 173 -7.01 0.66 11.48
N GLY A 174 -6.04 0.82 12.40
CA GLY A 174 -4.62 0.97 12.09
C GLY A 174 -4.16 2.42 12.04
N LEU A 175 -3.25 2.77 12.95
CA LEU A 175 -2.64 4.10 13.09
C LEU A 175 -1.16 4.10 12.69
N GLY A 176 -0.83 3.33 11.64
CA GLY A 176 0.47 3.41 10.97
C GLY A 176 0.58 4.67 10.09
N ARG A 177 1.58 4.72 9.21
CA ARG A 177 1.81 5.88 8.32
C ARG A 177 0.58 6.22 7.47
N VAL A 178 -0.07 5.20 6.87
CA VAL A 178 -1.29 5.38 6.07
C VAL A 178 -2.42 5.91 6.95
N GLY A 179 -2.72 5.23 8.07
CA GLY A 179 -3.79 5.66 8.96
C GLY A 179 -3.57 7.05 9.55
N SER A 180 -2.34 7.41 9.92
CA SER A 180 -2.03 8.76 10.39
C SER A 180 -2.32 9.83 9.33
N ARG A 181 -1.98 9.54 8.06
CA ARG A 181 -2.27 10.48 6.96
C ARG A 181 -3.77 10.58 6.67
N ILE A 182 -4.51 9.46 6.74
CA ILE A 182 -5.97 9.45 6.65
C ILE A 182 -6.58 10.33 7.75
N ALA A 183 -6.14 10.15 8.99
CA ALA A 183 -6.65 10.92 10.14
C ALA A 183 -6.39 12.41 9.98
N GLU A 184 -5.18 12.79 9.59
CA GLU A 184 -4.80 14.19 9.35
C GLU A 184 -5.70 14.85 8.30
N LEU A 185 -5.85 14.24 7.12
CA LEU A 185 -6.67 14.81 6.05
C LEU A 185 -8.16 14.77 6.36
N SER A 186 -8.65 13.71 7.03
CA SER A 186 -10.06 13.62 7.44
C SER A 186 -10.41 14.67 8.47
N SER A 187 -9.54 14.92 9.44
CA SER A 187 -9.77 15.96 10.46
C SER A 187 -9.77 17.37 9.87
N ALA A 188 -8.99 17.61 8.82
CA ALA A 188 -9.00 18.89 8.11
C ALA A 188 -10.35 19.17 7.41
N LEU A 189 -11.13 18.12 7.08
CA LEU A 189 -12.51 18.22 6.59
C LEU A 189 -13.57 18.26 7.72
N GLY A 190 -13.14 18.31 8.97
CA GLY A 190 -14.03 18.34 10.12
C GLY A 190 -14.62 16.97 10.51
N ILE A 191 -14.04 15.86 10.02
CA ILE A 191 -14.41 14.50 10.42
C ILE A 191 -13.76 14.18 11.77
N GLU A 192 -14.54 13.69 12.73
CA GLU A 192 -14.05 13.27 14.05
C GLU A 192 -13.46 11.85 14.00
N VAL A 193 -12.14 11.72 14.09
CA VAL A 193 -11.46 10.42 13.94
C VAL A 193 -11.20 9.76 15.28
N THR A 194 -11.73 8.54 15.44
CA THR A 194 -11.33 7.57 16.48
C THR A 194 -10.43 6.52 15.84
N GLY A 195 -9.20 6.41 16.31
CA GLY A 195 -8.23 5.45 15.78
C GLY A 195 -8.16 4.17 16.62
N HIS A 196 -8.00 3.02 15.97
CA HIS A 196 -7.73 1.74 16.62
C HIS A 196 -6.28 1.31 16.42
N ARG A 197 -5.65 0.86 17.49
CA ARG A 197 -4.36 0.14 17.48
C ARG A 197 -4.32 -0.88 18.62
N ARG A 198 -3.36 -1.83 18.55
CA ARG A 198 -3.23 -2.92 19.53
C ARG A 198 -3.12 -2.44 20.98
N THR A 199 -2.43 -1.33 21.22
CA THR A 199 -2.30 -0.70 22.55
C THR A 199 -2.76 0.75 22.48
N THR A 200 -3.41 1.23 23.53
CA THR A 200 -3.83 2.63 23.64
C THR A 200 -2.70 3.56 24.10
N GLU A 201 -1.59 2.99 24.58
CA GLU A 201 -0.41 3.70 25.04
C GLU A 201 0.36 4.37 23.89
N GLY A 202 1.08 5.45 24.21
CA GLY A 202 1.91 6.20 23.28
C GLY A 202 1.22 7.42 22.69
N GLN A 203 1.95 8.14 21.83
CA GLN A 203 1.49 9.40 21.28
C GLN A 203 0.28 9.18 20.34
N THR A 204 -0.74 10.02 20.50
CA THR A 204 -1.89 10.09 19.58
C THR A 204 -1.46 10.84 18.33
N PRO A 205 -1.63 10.23 17.12
CA PRO A 205 -1.30 10.92 15.88
C PRO A 205 -2.13 12.20 15.66
N PRO A 206 -1.59 13.18 14.92
CA PRO A 206 -2.36 14.36 14.51
C PRO A 206 -3.68 13.97 13.83
N GLY A 207 -4.74 14.72 14.10
CA GLY A 207 -6.07 14.47 13.55
C GLY A 207 -6.87 13.36 14.26
N VAL A 208 -6.26 12.56 15.12
CA VAL A 208 -6.95 11.54 15.91
C VAL A 208 -7.43 12.13 17.23
N ARG A 209 -8.74 12.07 17.49
CA ARG A 209 -9.35 12.57 18.72
C ARG A 209 -9.19 11.59 19.89
N ARG A 210 -9.30 10.30 19.62
CA ARG A 210 -9.24 9.22 20.61
C ARG A 210 -8.61 7.96 20.01
N VAL A 211 -7.87 7.22 20.82
CA VAL A 211 -7.34 5.90 20.47
C VAL A 211 -8.04 4.83 21.31
N VAL A 212 -8.44 3.74 20.66
CA VAL A 212 -9.07 2.57 21.30
C VAL A 212 -8.31 1.29 20.93
N ASP A 213 -8.42 0.28 21.77
CA ASP A 213 -8.01 -1.11 21.51
C ASP A 213 -9.16 -1.94 20.94
N ALA A 214 -8.95 -3.25 20.80
CA ALA A 214 -9.97 -4.17 20.27
C ALA A 214 -11.26 -4.24 21.11
N ALA A 215 -11.18 -4.05 22.43
CA ALA A 215 -12.35 -4.00 23.29
C ALA A 215 -13.12 -2.67 23.13
N GLY A 216 -12.38 -1.59 22.97
CA GLY A 216 -12.97 -0.28 22.72
C GLY A 216 -13.63 -0.14 21.33
N LEU A 217 -13.29 -1.01 20.35
CA LEU A 217 -13.97 -1.01 19.05
C LEU A 217 -15.48 -1.25 19.20
N ASP A 218 -15.89 -2.22 19.97
CA ASP A 218 -17.30 -2.56 20.15
C ASP A 218 -18.11 -1.39 20.73
N VAL A 219 -17.45 -0.51 21.48
CA VAL A 219 -18.07 0.68 22.08
C VAL A 219 -18.24 1.81 21.05
N VAL A 220 -17.33 1.94 20.08
CA VAL A 220 -17.34 3.05 19.12
C VAL A 220 -18.07 2.72 17.82
N MET A 221 -18.17 1.43 17.46
CA MET A 221 -18.84 0.98 16.23
C MET A 221 -20.29 1.49 16.09
N PRO A 222 -21.16 1.51 17.13
CA PRO A 222 -22.53 2.02 17.00
C PRO A 222 -22.62 3.51 16.60
N ASP A 223 -21.55 4.24 16.83
CA ASP A 223 -21.47 5.66 16.54
C ASP A 223 -20.65 5.98 15.27
N THR A 224 -20.27 5.00 14.47
CA THR A 224 -19.35 5.12 13.35
C THR A 224 -20.09 5.36 12.04
N ASP A 225 -19.95 6.56 11.46
CA ASP A 225 -20.51 6.89 10.14
C ASP A 225 -19.63 6.36 9.00
N ILE A 226 -18.30 6.33 9.22
CA ILE A 226 -17.31 5.88 8.24
C ILE A 226 -16.34 4.94 8.94
N LEU A 227 -16.34 3.66 8.54
CA LEU A 227 -15.36 2.68 8.99
C LEU A 227 -14.25 2.57 7.97
N VAL A 228 -13.01 2.83 8.38
CA VAL A 228 -11.82 2.72 7.51
C VAL A 228 -10.89 1.65 8.02
N ILE A 229 -10.45 0.74 7.13
CA ILE A 229 -9.51 -0.32 7.43
C ILE A 229 -8.20 -0.02 6.70
N ALA A 230 -7.13 0.26 7.48
CA ALA A 230 -5.78 0.59 7.01
C ALA A 230 -4.70 -0.15 7.82
N ALA A 231 -5.05 -1.27 8.45
CA ALA A 231 -4.12 -2.10 9.22
C ALA A 231 -3.45 -3.17 8.34
N PRO A 232 -2.26 -3.66 8.72
CA PRO A 232 -1.63 -4.82 8.08
C PRO A 232 -2.39 -6.11 8.40
N ASP A 233 -2.19 -7.15 7.58
CA ASP A 233 -2.64 -8.51 7.84
C ASP A 233 -1.70 -9.17 8.86
N THR A 234 -2.25 -9.45 10.03
CA THR A 234 -1.57 -10.17 11.12
C THR A 234 -2.57 -11.14 11.76
N PRO A 235 -2.11 -12.15 12.52
CA PRO A 235 -3.03 -13.05 13.22
C PRO A 235 -4.08 -12.32 14.07
N GLU A 236 -3.76 -11.16 14.62
CA GLU A 236 -4.66 -10.36 15.46
C GLU A 236 -5.64 -9.50 14.66
N THR A 237 -5.35 -9.24 13.37
CA THR A 237 -6.19 -8.38 12.52
C THR A 237 -7.04 -9.15 11.52
N VAL A 238 -6.72 -10.41 11.25
CA VAL A 238 -7.56 -11.29 10.41
C VAL A 238 -8.97 -11.35 11.00
N ASN A 239 -9.96 -11.06 10.15
CA ASN A 239 -11.38 -11.02 10.51
C ASN A 239 -11.69 -10.13 11.74
N LEU A 240 -10.87 -9.10 11.97
CA LEU A 240 -11.09 -8.15 13.07
C LEU A 240 -12.46 -7.48 12.96
N ILE A 241 -12.91 -7.19 11.75
CA ILE A 241 -14.22 -6.65 11.43
C ILE A 241 -15.12 -7.80 10.94
N ASP A 242 -15.50 -8.64 11.89
CA ASP A 242 -16.39 -9.77 11.69
C ASP A 242 -17.85 -9.34 11.48
N ARG A 243 -18.74 -10.30 11.16
CA ARG A 243 -20.19 -10.10 11.01
C ARG A 243 -20.80 -9.39 12.22
N ARG A 244 -20.38 -9.74 13.43
CA ARG A 244 -20.90 -9.15 14.67
C ARG A 244 -20.56 -7.66 14.75
N ARG A 245 -19.31 -7.29 14.48
CA ARG A 245 -18.87 -5.89 14.49
C ARG A 245 -19.50 -5.07 13.37
N LEU A 246 -19.60 -5.66 12.17
CA LEU A 246 -20.35 -5.03 11.07
C LEU A 246 -21.80 -4.73 11.45
N ALA A 247 -22.46 -5.62 12.18
CA ALA A 247 -23.83 -5.42 12.65
C ALA A 247 -23.97 -4.30 13.71
N LEU A 248 -22.90 -3.93 14.39
CA LEU A 248 -22.89 -2.79 15.33
C LEU A 248 -22.91 -1.43 14.62
N LEU A 249 -22.45 -1.34 13.38
CA LEU A 249 -22.45 -0.08 12.63
C LEU A 249 -23.86 0.49 12.51
N PRO A 250 -24.05 1.80 12.54
CA PRO A 250 -25.35 2.39 12.28
C PRO A 250 -25.84 2.10 10.85
N ALA A 251 -27.14 2.14 10.64
CA ALA A 251 -27.69 2.10 9.29
C ALA A 251 -27.12 3.27 8.48
N ASN A 252 -26.77 3.00 7.22
CA ASN A 252 -26.15 3.97 6.31
C ASN A 252 -24.66 4.29 6.60
N ALA A 253 -23.96 3.51 7.41
CA ALA A 253 -22.51 3.60 7.50
C ALA A 253 -21.83 3.28 6.16
N VAL A 254 -20.68 3.91 5.92
CA VAL A 254 -19.79 3.65 4.76
C VAL A 254 -18.58 2.88 5.24
N VAL A 255 -18.19 1.85 4.49
CA VAL A 255 -16.97 1.04 4.75
C VAL A 255 -15.92 1.35 3.71
N VAL A 256 -14.67 1.57 4.13
CA VAL A 256 -13.53 1.75 3.22
C VAL A 256 -12.43 0.78 3.62
N ASN A 257 -11.98 -0.05 2.68
CA ASN A 257 -10.86 -0.96 2.94
C ASN A 257 -9.69 -0.66 1.99
N VAL A 258 -8.61 -0.13 2.57
CA VAL A 258 -7.31 0.13 1.93
C VAL A 258 -6.18 -0.66 2.62
N GLY A 259 -6.53 -1.61 3.48
CA GLY A 259 -5.60 -2.48 4.19
C GLY A 259 -5.41 -3.81 3.50
N ARG A 260 -6.18 -4.83 3.92
CA ARG A 260 -6.23 -6.17 3.31
C ARG A 260 -7.64 -6.72 3.38
N GLY A 261 -8.03 -7.51 2.39
CA GLY A 261 -9.36 -8.13 2.33
C GLY A 261 -9.66 -9.07 3.50
N SER A 262 -8.64 -9.74 4.02
CA SER A 262 -8.73 -10.66 5.17
C SER A 262 -9.15 -10.02 6.50
N LEU A 263 -9.13 -8.69 6.62
CA LEU A 263 -9.45 -7.98 7.85
C LEU A 263 -10.95 -7.84 8.12
N ILE A 264 -11.78 -8.08 7.10
CA ILE A 264 -13.23 -7.92 7.16
C ILE A 264 -13.94 -9.20 6.69
N ASP A 265 -15.07 -9.54 7.31
CA ASP A 265 -15.98 -10.55 6.77
C ASP A 265 -16.65 -10.01 5.50
N GLU A 266 -16.01 -10.27 4.35
CA GLU A 266 -16.44 -9.77 3.04
C GLU A 266 -17.85 -10.24 2.69
N GLN A 267 -18.20 -11.51 3.00
CA GLN A 267 -19.53 -12.04 2.73
C GLN A 267 -20.62 -11.33 3.55
N ALA A 268 -20.36 -11.08 4.83
CA ALA A 268 -21.28 -10.32 5.68
C ALA A 268 -21.43 -8.86 5.20
N MET A 269 -20.34 -8.23 4.76
CA MET A 269 -20.36 -6.88 4.19
C MET A 269 -21.21 -6.85 2.92
N ILE A 270 -21.06 -7.83 2.00
CA ILE A 270 -21.83 -7.95 0.77
C ILE A 270 -23.34 -8.04 1.09
N GLU A 271 -23.75 -8.92 2.01
CA GLU A 271 -25.16 -9.07 2.41
C GLU A 271 -25.74 -7.76 2.98
N MET A 272 -24.95 -7.02 3.76
CA MET A 272 -25.38 -5.74 4.32
C MET A 272 -25.44 -4.62 3.28
N LEU A 273 -24.59 -4.63 2.27
CA LEU A 273 -24.66 -3.73 1.14
C LEU A 273 -25.88 -4.01 0.25
N GLN A 274 -26.17 -5.29 -0.02
CA GLN A 274 -27.32 -5.72 -0.83
C GLN A 274 -28.67 -5.37 -0.16
N SER A 275 -28.73 -5.53 1.16
CA SER A 275 -29.93 -5.18 1.93
C SER A 275 -30.10 -3.68 2.18
N GLY A 276 -29.12 -2.85 1.79
CA GLY A 276 -29.12 -1.42 2.08
C GLY A 276 -28.86 -1.07 3.55
N ARG A 277 -28.43 -2.04 4.38
CA ARG A 277 -28.03 -1.81 5.78
C ARG A 277 -26.76 -0.97 5.87
N LEU A 278 -25.79 -1.21 4.98
CA LEU A 278 -24.67 -0.32 4.71
C LEU A 278 -25.01 0.56 3.50
N ARG A 279 -24.63 1.83 3.60
CA ARG A 279 -24.84 2.80 2.53
C ARG A 279 -23.99 2.49 1.31
N GLY A 280 -22.74 2.14 1.53
CA GLY A 280 -21.82 1.82 0.47
C GLY A 280 -20.44 1.41 0.97
N ALA A 281 -19.60 1.02 0.02
CA ALA A 281 -18.21 0.69 0.31
C ALA A 281 -17.25 1.19 -0.77
N GLY A 282 -16.02 1.55 -0.35
CA GLY A 282 -14.87 1.77 -1.23
C GLY A 282 -13.79 0.74 -0.93
N LEU A 283 -13.53 -0.15 -1.88
CA LEU A 283 -12.69 -1.32 -1.69
C LEU A 283 -11.52 -1.28 -2.68
N ASP A 284 -10.30 -1.22 -2.14
CA ASP A 284 -9.07 -1.37 -2.93
C ASP A 284 -8.51 -2.79 -2.83
N VAL A 285 -8.97 -3.56 -1.83
CA VAL A 285 -8.51 -4.91 -1.53
C VAL A 285 -9.67 -5.86 -1.24
N PHE A 286 -9.48 -7.15 -1.55
CA PHE A 286 -10.52 -8.17 -1.49
C PHE A 286 -10.01 -9.44 -0.79
N ALA A 287 -10.93 -10.26 -0.30
CA ALA A 287 -10.61 -11.55 0.33
C ALA A 287 -9.88 -12.49 -0.65
N LYS A 288 -10.21 -12.40 -1.94
CA LYS A 288 -9.53 -13.09 -3.04
C LYS A 288 -9.18 -12.10 -4.14
N GLU A 289 -7.91 -12.05 -4.51
CA GLU A 289 -7.40 -11.22 -5.60
C GLU A 289 -6.73 -12.09 -6.69
N PRO A 290 -6.98 -11.81 -7.97
CA PRO A 290 -7.92 -10.84 -8.52
C PRO A 290 -9.36 -11.11 -8.09
N LEU A 291 -10.20 -10.05 -7.94
CA LEU A 291 -11.61 -10.20 -7.60
C LEU A 291 -12.29 -11.13 -8.62
N PRO A 292 -12.93 -12.24 -8.17
CA PRO A 292 -13.59 -13.18 -9.06
C PRO A 292 -14.60 -12.51 -9.99
N VAL A 293 -14.67 -12.97 -11.23
CA VAL A 293 -15.57 -12.39 -12.24
C VAL A 293 -17.05 -12.53 -11.92
N ASP A 294 -17.40 -13.49 -11.07
CA ASP A 294 -18.76 -13.76 -10.57
C ASP A 294 -19.05 -13.06 -9.24
N SER A 295 -18.12 -12.26 -8.72
CA SER A 295 -18.36 -11.49 -7.49
C SER A 295 -19.52 -10.52 -7.66
N PRO A 296 -20.48 -10.49 -6.73
CA PRO A 296 -21.60 -9.55 -6.78
C PRO A 296 -21.15 -8.09 -6.64
N LEU A 297 -19.97 -7.83 -6.09
CA LEU A 297 -19.42 -6.48 -5.91
C LEU A 297 -19.31 -5.70 -7.23
N TRP A 298 -19.10 -6.40 -8.38
CA TRP A 298 -19.01 -5.76 -9.69
C TRP A 298 -20.31 -5.06 -10.12
N ALA A 299 -21.46 -5.60 -9.72
CA ALA A 299 -22.78 -5.11 -10.12
C ALA A 299 -23.42 -4.15 -9.10
N MET A 300 -22.80 -3.94 -7.97
CA MET A 300 -23.35 -3.10 -6.90
C MET A 300 -23.09 -1.61 -7.16
N PRO A 301 -24.13 -0.77 -7.37
CA PRO A 301 -23.96 0.65 -7.62
C PRO A 301 -23.45 1.42 -6.39
N ASN A 302 -23.59 0.84 -5.20
CA ASN A 302 -23.13 1.37 -3.94
C ASN A 302 -21.74 0.84 -3.53
N VAL A 303 -20.94 0.34 -4.49
CA VAL A 303 -19.56 -0.11 -4.26
C VAL A 303 -18.60 0.55 -5.26
N ILE A 304 -17.53 1.12 -4.74
CA ILE A 304 -16.37 1.53 -5.53
C ILE A 304 -15.37 0.38 -5.48
N VAL A 305 -15.06 -0.20 -6.65
CA VAL A 305 -14.06 -1.27 -6.79
C VAL A 305 -12.80 -0.65 -7.40
N SER A 306 -11.68 -0.71 -6.67
CA SER A 306 -10.35 -0.40 -7.16
C SER A 306 -9.54 -1.71 -7.18
N PRO A 307 -8.82 -2.04 -8.27
CA PRO A 307 -8.13 -3.32 -8.40
C PRO A 307 -6.74 -3.28 -7.74
N HIS A 308 -6.68 -3.02 -6.42
CA HIS A 308 -5.46 -2.85 -5.62
C HIS A 308 -4.53 -1.77 -6.22
N SER A 309 -5.15 -0.68 -6.70
CA SER A 309 -4.47 0.41 -7.42
C SER A 309 -4.73 1.79 -6.84
N ALA A 310 -5.44 1.90 -5.70
CA ALA A 310 -5.71 3.20 -5.09
C ALA A 310 -4.42 3.92 -4.63
N SER A 311 -3.31 3.19 -4.49
CA SER A 311 -2.00 3.75 -4.16
C SER A 311 -1.14 4.05 -5.39
N THR A 312 -1.44 3.47 -6.56
CA THR A 312 -0.63 3.59 -7.77
C THR A 312 -0.92 4.92 -8.46
N VAL A 313 0.05 5.81 -8.43
CA VAL A 313 -0.08 7.18 -8.95
C VAL A 313 1.18 7.61 -9.69
N VAL A 314 1.06 8.60 -10.58
CA VAL A 314 2.15 9.11 -11.44
C VAL A 314 3.40 9.56 -10.67
N HIS A 315 3.26 9.96 -9.42
CA HIS A 315 4.39 10.37 -8.56
C HIS A 315 4.93 9.26 -7.65
N GLU A 316 4.53 8.01 -7.85
CA GLU A 316 4.98 6.90 -7.01
C GLU A 316 6.49 6.69 -7.14
N ASN A 317 6.98 6.65 -8.37
CA ASN A 317 8.42 6.48 -8.65
C ASN A 317 9.27 7.64 -8.11
N ASP A 318 8.77 8.88 -8.13
CA ASP A 318 9.47 10.02 -7.50
C ASP A 318 9.72 9.76 -6.01
N ARG A 319 8.68 9.31 -5.28
CA ARG A 319 8.76 9.02 -3.84
C ARG A 319 9.61 7.79 -3.52
N LEU A 320 9.54 6.75 -4.37
CA LEU A 320 10.38 5.55 -4.24
C LEU A 320 11.86 5.89 -4.41
N VAL A 321 12.17 6.69 -5.41
CA VAL A 321 13.55 7.13 -5.70
C VAL A 321 14.06 8.04 -4.59
N ASP A 322 13.25 8.95 -4.05
CA ASP A 322 13.62 9.78 -2.90
C ASP A 322 13.96 8.91 -1.68
N LEU A 323 13.12 7.92 -1.36
CA LEU A 323 13.37 6.97 -0.28
C LEU A 323 14.63 6.14 -0.51
N PHE A 324 14.84 5.69 -1.75
CA PHE A 324 16.03 4.93 -2.12
C PHE A 324 17.30 5.77 -1.95
N ILE A 325 17.31 7.00 -2.44
CA ILE A 325 18.45 7.94 -2.31
C ILE A 325 18.74 8.22 -0.83
N GLU A 326 17.72 8.45 -0.01
CA GLU A 326 17.91 8.61 1.44
C GLU A 326 18.59 7.37 2.05
N ASN A 327 18.10 6.19 1.73
CA ASN A 327 18.69 4.94 2.20
C ASN A 327 20.08 4.67 1.62
N LEU A 328 20.34 5.07 0.36
CA LEU A 328 21.64 4.94 -0.28
C LEU A 328 22.70 5.79 0.45
N HIS A 329 22.39 7.05 0.75
CA HIS A 329 23.25 7.89 1.59
C HIS A 329 23.55 7.24 2.94
N ARG A 330 22.50 6.71 3.61
CA ARG A 330 22.65 6.03 4.91
C ARG A 330 23.53 4.79 4.82
N TYR A 331 23.32 3.98 3.76
CA TYR A 331 24.08 2.76 3.51
C TYR A 331 25.56 3.06 3.31
N LEU A 332 25.87 4.02 2.44
CA LEU A 332 27.23 4.43 2.13
C LEU A 332 27.96 5.07 3.34
N ASP A 333 27.20 5.70 4.23
CA ASP A 333 27.71 6.31 5.47
C ASP A 333 27.76 5.34 6.66
N GLY A 334 27.31 4.08 6.49
CA GLY A 334 27.22 3.11 7.57
C GLY A 334 26.17 3.45 8.63
N ARG A 335 25.18 4.26 8.29
CA ARG A 335 24.05 4.66 9.15
C ARG A 335 22.90 3.66 9.06
N PRO A 336 22.06 3.51 10.10
CA PRO A 336 20.86 2.69 10.02
C PRO A 336 19.93 3.14 8.89
N LEU A 337 19.44 2.17 8.08
CA LEU A 337 18.47 2.43 7.02
C LEU A 337 17.08 2.69 7.61
N VAL A 338 16.25 3.42 6.88
CA VAL A 338 14.83 3.57 7.20
C VAL A 338 14.00 2.48 6.54
N ASN A 339 12.87 2.12 7.13
CA ASN A 339 11.96 1.09 6.64
C ASN A 339 12.59 -0.30 6.50
N VAL A 340 13.53 -0.65 7.38
CA VAL A 340 14.09 -2.01 7.43
C VAL A 340 12.98 -2.99 7.77
N PHE A 341 12.86 -4.04 6.96
CA PHE A 341 11.88 -5.10 7.17
C PHE A 341 12.18 -5.88 8.45
N ASP A 342 11.21 -5.94 9.34
CA ASP A 342 11.29 -6.69 10.59
C ASP A 342 10.80 -8.14 10.34
N HIS A 343 11.73 -9.09 10.31
CA HIS A 343 11.44 -10.50 10.09
C HIS A 343 10.54 -11.12 11.17
N ALA A 344 10.59 -10.63 12.41
CA ALA A 344 9.75 -11.14 13.49
C ALA A 344 8.30 -10.66 13.39
N ARG A 345 8.13 -9.42 12.93
CA ARG A 345 6.82 -8.78 12.76
C ARG A 345 6.24 -8.96 11.36
N LYS A 346 7.07 -9.36 10.39
CA LYS A 346 6.74 -9.54 8.97
C LYS A 346 6.30 -8.26 8.24
N TYR A 347 6.71 -7.09 8.72
CA TYR A 347 6.45 -5.80 8.08
C TYR A 347 7.52 -4.75 8.38
#